data_a7bc42b1e1920e31fd3817e06da3e54d
#
_entry.id   a7bc42b1e1920e31fd3817e06da3e54d
#
_cell.length_a   1.000
_cell.length_b   1.000
_cell.length_c   1.000
_cell.angle_alpha   90.00
_cell.angle_beta   90.00
_cell.angle_gamma   90.00
#
_symmetry.space_group_name_H-M   'P 1'
#
loop_
_entity.id
_entity.type
_entity.pdbx_description
1 polymer ?
#
loop_
_entity_poly.entity_id
_entity_poly.type
_entity_poly.pdbx_seq_one_letter_code
_entity_poly.pdbx_strand_id
1 'polypeptide(L)'
;MRVMWSAALMVAFGAGAADLTVMSTGAVKAAFTDASTQWSKESGNKVTATFDPAGPLRQKIASGMRGDIVIIPVDSFAALEKDGIIVPGSRRDLGAVSMGAAVKEGAPLPDISSVEALKGTLRNAKSVSYMDPERGSSGKYFDTVILPKLGMREEVRAKAKLGEGGSTAEKVASGEAEIAFQNVTELMNVKGARVVGLLPAELQSPIVYAGAVMKGAKHPAEAQRLLDYLASSQGRKVFLDRGFTAP
;
A
#
# COMPACT_ATOMS: atom_id res chain seq x y z
N MET A 1 32.04 -59.55 15.48
CA MET A 1 31.94 -58.10 15.50
C MET A 1 30.62 -57.72 14.81
N ARG A 2 29.56 -57.42 15.56
CA ARG A 2 28.27 -57.00 15.02
C ARG A 2 28.22 -55.48 15.09
N VAL A 3 28.19 -54.82 13.94
CA VAL A 3 27.99 -53.36 13.82
C VAL A 3 26.47 -53.10 13.86
N MET A 4 26.02 -52.51 14.96
CA MET A 4 24.66 -52.03 15.08
C MET A 4 24.57 -50.64 14.40
N TRP A 5 23.82 -50.55 13.31
CA TRP A 5 23.43 -49.30 12.69
C TRP A 5 22.21 -48.76 13.45
N SER A 6 22.42 -47.70 14.20
CA SER A 6 21.32 -46.92 14.79
C SER A 6 20.73 -46.04 13.69
N ALA A 7 19.53 -46.36 13.23
CA ALA A 7 18.73 -45.50 12.38
C ALA A 7 18.19 -44.36 13.24
N ALA A 8 18.72 -43.15 13.06
CA ALA A 8 18.15 -41.93 13.66
C ALA A 8 16.86 -41.60 12.90
N LEU A 9 15.73 -41.80 13.58
CA LEU A 9 14.40 -41.40 13.10
C LEU A 9 14.32 -39.89 13.19
N MET A 10 14.51 -39.17 12.07
CA MET A 10 14.15 -37.72 12.00
C MET A 10 12.64 -37.64 12.06
N VAL A 11 12.11 -37.26 13.23
CA VAL A 11 10.74 -36.81 13.37
C VAL A 11 10.66 -35.41 12.75
N ALA A 12 10.20 -35.36 11.51
CA ALA A 12 9.76 -34.11 10.91
C ALA A 12 8.52 -33.62 11.67
N PHE A 13 8.70 -32.67 12.58
CA PHE A 13 7.58 -31.91 13.12
C PHE A 13 6.94 -31.17 11.94
N GLY A 14 5.89 -31.70 11.39
CA GLY A 14 5.01 -31.00 10.49
C GLY A 14 4.44 -29.80 11.25
N ALA A 15 5.00 -28.60 11.04
CA ALA A 15 4.37 -27.38 11.50
C ALA A 15 2.97 -27.35 10.87
N GLY A 16 1.91 -27.40 11.71
CA GLY A 16 0.54 -27.24 11.23
C GLY A 16 0.40 -25.91 10.49
N ALA A 17 -0.52 -25.84 9.53
CA ALA A 17 -0.79 -24.61 8.78
C ALA A 17 -1.04 -23.44 9.74
N ALA A 18 -0.30 -22.34 9.55
CA ALA A 18 -0.45 -21.13 10.36
C ALA A 18 -1.54 -20.23 9.77
N ASP A 19 -2.28 -19.56 10.65
CA ASP A 19 -3.22 -18.50 10.29
C ASP A 19 -2.57 -17.14 10.60
N LEU A 20 -2.00 -16.49 9.58
CA LEU A 20 -1.33 -15.19 9.70
C LEU A 20 -2.32 -14.04 9.61
N THR A 21 -2.16 -13.07 10.49
CA THR A 21 -2.92 -11.82 10.49
C THR A 21 -2.04 -10.66 10.05
N VAL A 22 -2.47 -9.91 9.04
CA VAL A 22 -1.72 -8.80 8.45
C VAL A 22 -2.50 -7.51 8.56
N MET A 23 -1.88 -6.49 9.12
CA MET A 23 -2.41 -5.13 9.19
C MET A 23 -1.71 -4.30 8.11
N SER A 24 -2.46 -3.74 7.18
CA SER A 24 -1.87 -3.12 5.99
C SER A 24 -2.59 -1.84 5.57
N THR A 25 -1.97 -1.10 4.65
CA THR A 25 -2.57 0.07 4.01
C THR A 25 -3.21 -0.28 2.66
N GLY A 26 -4.13 0.57 2.20
CA GLY A 26 -4.86 0.36 0.94
C GLY A 26 -3.97 0.28 -0.29
N ALA A 27 -2.86 1.05 -0.32
CA ALA A 27 -1.96 1.11 -1.48
C ALA A 27 -1.38 -0.25 -1.90
N VAL A 28 -1.16 -1.16 -0.95
CA VAL A 28 -0.59 -2.49 -1.24
C VAL A 28 -1.66 -3.58 -1.41
N LYS A 29 -2.94 -3.26 -1.25
CA LYS A 29 -4.04 -4.24 -1.16
C LYS A 29 -4.03 -5.23 -2.32
N ALA A 30 -4.05 -4.75 -3.56
CA ALA A 30 -4.16 -5.61 -4.73
C ALA A 30 -2.93 -6.52 -4.89
N ALA A 31 -1.71 -5.92 -4.85
CA ALA A 31 -0.46 -6.66 -4.96
C ALA A 31 -0.29 -7.69 -3.83
N PHE A 32 -0.57 -7.26 -2.59
CA PHE A 32 -0.48 -8.15 -1.43
C PHE A 32 -1.48 -9.30 -1.50
N THR A 33 -2.73 -9.05 -1.89
CA THR A 33 -3.76 -10.10 -1.99
C THR A 33 -3.35 -11.16 -3.01
N ASP A 34 -2.86 -10.75 -4.18
CA ASP A 34 -2.41 -11.70 -5.21
C ASP A 34 -1.18 -12.49 -4.74
N ALA A 35 -0.15 -11.80 -4.22
CA ALA A 35 1.08 -12.44 -3.76
C ALA A 35 0.84 -13.37 -2.57
N SER A 36 0.03 -12.95 -1.58
CA SER A 36 -0.28 -13.79 -0.43
C SER A 36 -1.15 -14.99 -0.78
N THR A 37 -2.02 -14.87 -1.79
CA THR A 37 -2.79 -16.00 -2.32
C THR A 37 -1.89 -17.05 -2.97
N GLN A 38 -0.87 -16.62 -3.74
CA GLN A 38 0.11 -17.54 -4.32
C GLN A 38 0.90 -18.23 -3.22
N TRP A 39 1.44 -17.46 -2.27
CA TRP A 39 2.19 -18.00 -1.14
C TRP A 39 1.37 -18.99 -0.29
N SER A 40 0.09 -18.69 -0.06
CA SER A 40 -0.80 -19.57 0.69
C SER A 40 -1.01 -20.92 0.01
N LYS A 41 -1.11 -20.95 -1.32
CA LYS A 41 -1.20 -22.20 -2.10
C LYS A 41 0.06 -23.03 -2.02
N GLU A 42 1.22 -22.39 -1.98
CA GLU A 42 2.53 -23.07 -1.94
C GLU A 42 2.88 -23.56 -0.53
N SER A 43 2.57 -22.76 0.49
CA SER A 43 2.97 -23.03 1.88
C SER A 43 1.93 -23.79 2.70
N GLY A 44 0.67 -23.84 2.25
CA GLY A 44 -0.45 -24.37 3.01
C GLY A 44 -0.95 -23.47 4.15
N ASN A 45 -0.31 -22.31 4.38
CA ASN A 45 -0.70 -21.35 5.40
C ASN A 45 -1.86 -20.46 4.93
N LYS A 46 -2.64 -19.93 5.88
CA LYS A 46 -3.66 -18.92 5.61
C LYS A 46 -3.15 -17.54 5.92
N VAL A 47 -3.62 -16.54 5.16
CA VAL A 47 -3.34 -15.13 5.39
C VAL A 47 -4.63 -14.35 5.40
N THR A 48 -4.89 -13.65 6.50
CA THR A 48 -6.01 -12.72 6.65
C THR A 48 -5.47 -11.32 6.79
N ALA A 49 -5.86 -10.41 5.90
CA ALA A 49 -5.38 -9.04 5.91
C ALA A 49 -6.50 -8.03 6.12
N THR A 50 -6.23 -7.00 6.91
CA THR A 50 -7.06 -5.80 7.04
C THR A 50 -6.36 -4.63 6.37
N PHE A 51 -7.13 -3.77 5.71
CA PHE A 51 -6.60 -2.63 4.98
C PHE A 51 -7.27 -1.35 5.44
N ASP A 52 -6.48 -0.43 5.98
CA ASP A 52 -6.91 0.88 6.47
C ASP A 52 -6.07 1.99 5.81
N PRO A 53 -6.56 3.23 5.76
CA PRO A 53 -5.71 4.37 5.51
C PRO A 53 -4.58 4.47 6.55
N ALA A 54 -3.41 4.99 6.16
CA ALA A 54 -2.22 4.97 7.02
C ALA A 54 -2.41 5.66 8.38
N GLY A 55 -3.18 6.74 8.45
CA GLY A 55 -3.51 7.43 9.70
C GLY A 55 -4.28 6.54 10.69
N PRO A 56 -5.48 6.06 10.32
CA PRO A 56 -6.24 5.11 11.12
C PRO A 56 -5.48 3.84 11.50
N LEU A 57 -4.68 3.29 10.58
CA LEU A 57 -3.84 2.12 10.87
C LEU A 57 -2.85 2.42 12.01
N ARG A 58 -2.14 3.55 11.96
CA ARG A 58 -1.24 3.97 13.04
C ARG A 58 -1.97 4.15 14.36
N GLN A 59 -3.18 4.74 14.36
CA GLN A 59 -3.99 4.88 15.58
C GLN A 59 -4.38 3.53 16.19
N LYS A 60 -4.80 2.56 15.36
CA LYS A 60 -5.11 1.20 15.80
C LYS A 60 -3.90 0.52 16.43
N ILE A 61 -2.73 0.67 15.83
CA ILE A 61 -1.47 0.13 16.35
C ILE A 61 -1.11 0.79 17.68
N ALA A 62 -1.22 2.11 17.78
CA ALA A 62 -0.95 2.86 19.00
C ALA A 62 -1.91 2.51 20.14
N SER A 63 -3.18 2.18 19.83
CA SER A 63 -4.17 1.70 20.81
C SER A 63 -3.99 0.24 21.24
N GLY A 64 -2.92 -0.42 20.76
CA GLY A 64 -2.58 -1.78 21.18
C GLY A 64 -3.02 -2.88 20.23
N MET A 65 -3.66 -2.58 19.08
CA MET A 65 -3.99 -3.60 18.11
C MET A 65 -2.72 -4.22 17.52
N ARG A 66 -2.69 -5.54 17.43
CA ARG A 66 -1.53 -6.31 16.91
C ARG A 66 -2.01 -7.37 15.94
N GLY A 67 -1.13 -7.68 14.98
CA GLY A 67 -1.22 -8.82 14.08
C GLY A 67 0.13 -9.55 14.06
N ASP A 68 0.34 -10.41 13.09
CA ASP A 68 1.65 -11.04 12.87
C ASP A 68 2.56 -10.14 12.03
N ILE A 69 1.98 -9.42 11.07
CA ILE A 69 2.71 -8.51 10.15
C ILE A 69 2.02 -7.15 10.11
N VAL A 70 2.82 -6.09 10.03
CA VAL A 70 2.38 -4.75 9.62
C VAL A 70 3.02 -4.38 8.29
N ILE A 71 2.23 -3.81 7.34
CA ILE A 71 2.72 -3.26 6.07
C ILE A 71 2.26 -1.81 5.96
N ILE A 72 3.21 -0.87 5.95
CA ILE A 72 2.96 0.56 6.07
C ILE A 72 4.06 1.36 5.33
N PRO A 73 3.87 2.65 5.00
CA PRO A 73 4.94 3.50 4.49
C PRO A 73 6.17 3.51 5.40
N VAL A 74 7.34 3.52 4.77
CA VAL A 74 8.65 3.40 5.44
C VAL A 74 8.90 4.53 6.45
N ASP A 75 8.36 5.72 6.23
CA ASP A 75 8.46 6.86 7.17
C ASP A 75 7.88 6.57 8.57
N SER A 76 6.98 5.59 8.66
CA SER A 76 6.36 5.19 9.92
C SER A 76 7.22 4.22 10.74
N PHE A 77 8.25 3.60 10.13
CA PHE A 77 9.02 2.53 10.79
C PHE A 77 9.84 3.01 11.98
N ALA A 78 10.44 4.21 11.92
CA ALA A 78 11.22 4.76 13.03
C ALA A 78 10.40 4.86 14.33
N ALA A 79 9.12 5.23 14.22
CA ALA A 79 8.23 5.25 15.39
C ALA A 79 7.90 3.83 15.88
N LEU A 80 7.59 2.90 14.96
CA LEU A 80 7.30 1.50 15.33
C LEU A 80 8.49 0.80 16.00
N GLU A 81 9.70 1.09 15.56
CA GLU A 81 10.94 0.58 16.18
C GLU A 81 11.17 1.17 17.57
N LYS A 82 11.07 2.51 17.68
CA LYS A 82 11.21 3.23 18.95
C LYS A 82 10.24 2.73 20.01
N ASP A 83 8.98 2.51 19.60
CA ASP A 83 7.91 2.05 20.49
C ASP A 83 7.98 0.53 20.75
N GLY A 84 8.95 -0.14 20.14
CA GLY A 84 9.14 -1.58 20.31
C GLY A 84 8.00 -2.44 19.76
N ILE A 85 7.31 -1.98 18.71
CA ILE A 85 6.14 -2.63 18.12
C ILE A 85 6.51 -3.72 17.13
N ILE A 86 7.65 -3.59 16.48
CA ILE A 86 8.13 -4.55 15.47
C ILE A 86 9.39 -5.27 15.94
N VAL A 87 9.64 -6.43 15.37
CA VAL A 87 10.86 -7.23 15.61
C VAL A 87 12.02 -6.60 14.85
N PRO A 88 13.12 -6.22 15.51
CA PRO A 88 14.30 -5.67 14.83
C PRO A 88 14.82 -6.61 13.74
N GLY A 89 15.19 -6.05 12.58
CA GLY A 89 15.74 -6.80 11.44
C GLY A 89 14.72 -7.58 10.62
N SER A 90 13.44 -7.61 11.02
CA SER A 90 12.38 -8.30 10.27
C SER A 90 11.88 -7.53 9.06
N ARG A 91 12.18 -6.23 8.94
CA ARG A 91 11.70 -5.36 7.85
C ARG A 91 12.12 -5.86 6.48
N ARG A 92 11.17 -5.81 5.53
CA ARG A 92 11.42 -6.00 4.09
C ARG A 92 10.74 -4.90 3.30
N ASP A 93 11.51 -4.23 2.46
CA ASP A 93 10.98 -3.23 1.52
C ASP A 93 10.33 -3.96 0.34
N LEU A 94 9.09 -3.60 0.04
CA LEU A 94 8.25 -4.31 -0.92
C LEU A 94 8.20 -3.62 -2.28
N GLY A 95 8.27 -2.29 -2.30
CA GLY A 95 8.25 -1.48 -3.51
C GLY A 95 7.84 -0.05 -3.23
N ALA A 96 7.95 0.78 -4.25
CA ALA A 96 7.56 2.19 -4.20
C ALA A 96 6.33 2.45 -5.07
N VAL A 97 5.51 3.41 -4.68
CA VAL A 97 4.30 3.80 -5.40
C VAL A 97 4.35 5.29 -5.69
N SER A 98 4.09 5.64 -6.94
CA SER A 98 3.93 7.02 -7.40
C SER A 98 2.47 7.43 -7.41
N MET A 99 2.23 8.73 -7.31
CA MET A 99 0.89 9.30 -7.47
C MET A 99 0.50 9.42 -8.94
N GLY A 100 -0.77 9.21 -9.20
CA GLY A 100 -1.40 9.39 -10.51
C GLY A 100 -2.72 10.11 -10.40
N ALA A 101 -3.36 10.25 -11.56
CA ALA A 101 -4.71 10.77 -11.67
C ALA A 101 -5.64 9.76 -12.38
N ALA A 102 -6.92 9.83 -12.04
CA ALA A 102 -7.97 9.06 -12.71
C ALA A 102 -9.19 9.94 -12.96
N VAL A 103 -9.91 9.60 -14.02
CA VAL A 103 -11.20 10.19 -14.37
C VAL A 103 -12.24 9.10 -14.55
N LYS A 104 -13.51 9.46 -14.72
CA LYS A 104 -14.56 8.50 -15.07
C LYS A 104 -14.23 7.82 -16.40
N GLU A 105 -14.49 6.52 -16.48
CA GLU A 105 -14.36 5.78 -17.74
C GLU A 105 -15.23 6.40 -18.83
N GLY A 106 -14.64 6.59 -20.02
CA GLY A 106 -15.31 7.28 -21.14
C GLY A 106 -15.21 8.81 -21.10
N ALA A 107 -14.78 9.43 -20.02
CA ALA A 107 -14.53 10.87 -19.98
C ALA A 107 -13.27 11.24 -20.78
N PRO A 108 -13.20 12.48 -21.33
CA PRO A 108 -11.97 12.99 -21.95
C PRO A 108 -10.79 12.90 -20.97
N LEU A 109 -9.62 12.51 -21.47
CA LEU A 109 -8.41 12.47 -20.66
C LEU A 109 -7.83 13.88 -20.56
N PRO A 110 -7.74 14.47 -19.36
CA PRO A 110 -7.07 15.76 -19.19
C PRO A 110 -5.55 15.62 -19.37
N ASP A 111 -4.90 16.69 -19.79
CA ASP A 111 -3.45 16.74 -19.86
C ASP A 111 -2.86 16.99 -18.45
N ILE A 112 -2.02 16.06 -18.00
CA ILE A 112 -1.26 16.13 -16.76
C ILE A 112 0.24 15.88 -17.00
N SER A 113 0.71 15.98 -18.25
CA SER A 113 2.05 15.60 -18.66
C SER A 113 3.17 16.53 -18.16
N SER A 114 2.81 17.74 -17.77
CA SER A 114 3.72 18.73 -17.20
C SER A 114 3.10 19.44 -15.99
N VAL A 115 3.93 20.16 -15.24
CA VAL A 115 3.46 20.96 -14.10
C VAL A 115 2.42 21.98 -14.53
N GLU A 116 2.63 22.67 -15.66
CA GLU A 116 1.69 23.68 -16.15
C GLU A 116 0.39 23.05 -16.69
N ALA A 117 0.49 21.92 -17.40
CA ALA A 117 -0.69 21.16 -17.84
C ALA A 117 -1.53 20.69 -16.66
N LEU A 118 -0.89 20.15 -15.62
CA LEU A 118 -1.56 19.74 -14.37
C LEU A 118 -2.24 20.94 -13.68
N LYS A 119 -1.60 22.10 -13.60
CA LYS A 119 -2.20 23.33 -13.05
C LYS A 119 -3.43 23.74 -13.85
N GLY A 120 -3.35 23.68 -15.18
CA GLY A 120 -4.49 23.93 -16.07
C GLY A 120 -5.65 22.95 -15.80
N THR A 121 -5.35 21.69 -15.72
CA THR A 121 -6.33 20.63 -15.39
C THR A 121 -6.98 20.87 -14.04
N LEU A 122 -6.17 21.12 -13.00
CA LEU A 122 -6.69 21.39 -11.66
C LEU A 122 -7.57 22.64 -11.63
N ARG A 123 -7.22 23.72 -12.35
CA ARG A 123 -8.01 24.94 -12.41
C ARG A 123 -9.36 24.73 -13.07
N ASN A 124 -9.39 23.99 -14.17
CA ASN A 124 -10.59 23.77 -14.99
C ASN A 124 -11.54 22.72 -14.39
N ALA A 125 -11.06 21.78 -13.57
CA ALA A 125 -11.90 20.78 -12.94
C ALA A 125 -12.87 21.43 -11.95
N LYS A 126 -14.16 21.06 -12.02
CA LYS A 126 -15.20 21.52 -11.08
C LYS A 126 -15.10 20.87 -9.72
N SER A 127 -14.58 19.66 -9.67
CA SER A 127 -14.38 18.91 -8.43
C SER A 127 -13.16 18.01 -8.52
N VAL A 128 -12.38 17.95 -7.42
CA VAL A 128 -11.15 17.19 -7.31
C VAL A 128 -11.25 16.26 -6.11
N SER A 129 -11.01 14.96 -6.33
CA SER A 129 -10.96 14.00 -5.24
C SER A 129 -9.53 13.64 -4.90
N TYR A 130 -9.22 13.61 -3.62
CA TYR A 130 -7.99 13.05 -3.06
C TYR A 130 -8.27 12.55 -1.63
N MET A 131 -7.39 11.71 -1.11
CA MET A 131 -7.55 11.16 0.25
C MET A 131 -7.47 12.29 1.29
N ASP A 132 -8.29 12.22 2.33
CA ASP A 132 -8.19 13.14 3.47
C ASP A 132 -6.75 13.15 4.00
N PRO A 133 -6.10 14.32 4.11
CA PRO A 133 -4.71 14.46 4.57
C PRO A 133 -4.44 13.88 5.96
N GLU A 134 -5.45 13.87 6.83
CA GLU A 134 -5.32 13.31 8.19
C GLU A 134 -5.43 11.78 8.21
N ARG A 135 -5.94 11.19 7.13
CA ARG A 135 -6.22 9.76 7.05
C ARG A 135 -5.22 9.00 6.17
N GLY A 136 -4.77 9.59 5.07
CA GLY A 136 -3.95 8.89 4.09
C GLY A 136 -2.65 9.62 3.75
N SER A 137 -1.55 8.84 3.57
CA SER A 137 -0.24 9.38 3.21
C SER A 137 -0.23 10.06 1.84
N SER A 138 -0.92 9.51 0.85
CA SER A 138 -1.06 10.12 -0.49
C SER A 138 -1.80 11.45 -0.43
N GLY A 139 -2.89 11.53 0.34
CA GLY A 139 -3.65 12.76 0.54
C GLY A 139 -2.82 13.81 1.26
N LYS A 140 -2.11 13.44 2.32
CA LYS A 140 -1.18 14.32 3.01
C LYS A 140 -0.13 14.89 2.06
N TYR A 141 0.51 14.04 1.27
CA TYR A 141 1.53 14.47 0.32
C TYR A 141 0.95 15.40 -0.76
N PHE A 142 -0.21 15.07 -1.33
CA PHE A 142 -0.88 15.90 -2.33
C PHE A 142 -1.21 17.28 -1.78
N ASP A 143 -1.87 17.34 -0.61
CA ASP A 143 -2.35 18.57 0.01
C ASP A 143 -1.22 19.46 0.56
N THR A 144 -0.19 18.87 1.19
CA THR A 144 0.82 19.64 1.93
C THR A 144 2.13 19.84 1.16
N VAL A 145 2.35 19.12 0.05
CA VAL A 145 3.56 19.24 -0.77
C VAL A 145 3.23 19.62 -2.20
N ILE A 146 2.40 18.84 -2.90
CA ILE A 146 2.14 19.09 -4.34
C ILE A 146 1.35 20.37 -4.53
N LEU A 147 0.20 20.53 -3.89
CA LEU A 147 -0.64 21.69 -4.07
C LEU A 147 0.03 23.03 -3.69
N PRO A 148 0.81 23.13 -2.59
CA PRO A 148 1.63 24.31 -2.31
C PRO A 148 2.69 24.59 -3.37
N LYS A 149 3.41 23.58 -3.88
CA LYS A 149 4.38 23.76 -4.98
C LYS A 149 3.71 24.32 -6.24
N LEU A 150 2.46 23.95 -6.49
CA LEU A 150 1.67 24.47 -7.61
C LEU A 150 1.04 25.85 -7.31
N GLY A 151 1.05 26.31 -6.06
CA GLY A 151 0.33 27.51 -5.64
C GLY A 151 -1.20 27.38 -5.71
N MET A 152 -1.74 26.15 -5.59
CA MET A 152 -3.17 25.86 -5.86
C MET A 152 -3.93 25.27 -4.66
N ARG A 153 -3.32 25.29 -3.48
CA ARG A 153 -3.89 24.57 -2.32
C ARG A 153 -5.31 25.04 -1.97
N GLU A 154 -5.51 26.33 -1.82
CA GLU A 154 -6.81 26.88 -1.43
C GLU A 154 -7.87 26.69 -2.54
N GLU A 155 -7.46 26.90 -3.79
CA GLU A 155 -8.37 26.71 -4.93
C GLU A 155 -8.86 25.25 -5.04
N VAL A 156 -7.95 24.28 -4.88
CA VAL A 156 -8.30 22.87 -4.96
C VAL A 156 -9.10 22.41 -3.74
N ARG A 157 -8.75 22.89 -2.54
CA ARG A 157 -9.51 22.59 -1.32
C ARG A 157 -10.96 23.06 -1.38
N ALA A 158 -11.21 24.22 -1.98
CA ALA A 158 -12.56 24.76 -2.13
C ALA A 158 -13.52 23.86 -2.94
N LYS A 159 -12.96 23.01 -3.79
CA LYS A 159 -13.70 22.05 -4.65
C LYS A 159 -13.37 20.59 -4.37
N ALA A 160 -12.73 20.30 -3.23
CA ALA A 160 -12.31 18.97 -2.87
C ALA A 160 -13.49 18.07 -2.48
N LYS A 161 -13.38 16.82 -2.90
CA LYS A 161 -14.23 15.69 -2.48
C LYS A 161 -13.31 14.65 -1.82
N LEU A 162 -13.08 14.83 -0.52
CA LEU A 162 -12.11 14.02 0.21
C LEU A 162 -12.55 12.56 0.33
N GLY A 163 -11.58 11.64 0.16
CA GLY A 163 -11.75 10.22 0.40
C GLY A 163 -11.48 9.91 1.88
N GLU A 164 -12.36 9.17 2.52
CA GLU A 164 -12.20 8.77 3.94
C GLU A 164 -11.58 7.37 4.09
N GLY A 165 -11.58 6.60 3.01
CA GLY A 165 -11.02 5.25 2.90
C GLY A 165 -11.27 4.70 1.50
N GLY A 166 -10.70 3.55 1.15
CA GLY A 166 -10.80 2.99 -0.19
C GLY A 166 -10.06 3.80 -1.24
N SER A 167 -10.56 3.78 -2.47
CA SER A 167 -9.98 4.52 -3.59
C SER A 167 -10.76 5.78 -3.90
N THR A 168 -10.06 6.90 -4.06
CA THR A 168 -10.66 8.17 -4.51
C THR A 168 -11.21 8.08 -5.94
N ALA A 169 -10.76 7.09 -6.72
CA ALA A 169 -11.31 6.81 -8.05
C ALA A 169 -12.78 6.34 -8.01
N GLU A 170 -13.28 5.85 -6.86
CA GLU A 170 -14.70 5.52 -6.68
C GLU A 170 -15.58 6.77 -6.83
N LYS A 171 -15.08 7.95 -6.40
CA LYS A 171 -15.79 9.23 -6.55
C LYS A 171 -15.87 9.70 -8.00
N VAL A 172 -14.86 9.41 -8.83
CA VAL A 172 -14.96 9.71 -10.28
C VAL A 172 -15.80 8.68 -10.99
N ALA A 173 -15.75 7.42 -10.63
CA ALA A 173 -16.60 6.37 -11.18
C ALA A 173 -18.09 6.67 -10.94
N SER A 174 -18.45 7.10 -9.73
CA SER A 174 -19.83 7.51 -9.39
C SER A 174 -20.24 8.86 -9.98
N GLY A 175 -19.29 9.69 -10.42
CA GLY A 175 -19.54 11.04 -10.91
C GLY A 175 -19.60 12.11 -9.81
N GLU A 176 -19.24 11.80 -8.58
CA GLU A 176 -19.14 12.75 -7.46
C GLU A 176 -17.96 13.73 -7.65
N ALA A 177 -16.88 13.29 -8.31
CA ALA A 177 -15.74 14.10 -8.67
C ALA A 177 -15.40 13.96 -10.17
N GLU A 178 -14.81 15.02 -10.75
CA GLU A 178 -14.36 14.99 -12.15
C GLU A 178 -12.99 14.33 -12.30
N ILE A 179 -12.08 14.53 -11.36
CA ILE A 179 -10.73 13.97 -11.37
C ILE A 179 -10.33 13.55 -9.96
N ALA A 180 -9.63 12.44 -9.86
CA ALA A 180 -9.11 11.90 -8.61
C ALA A 180 -7.59 11.79 -8.63
N PHE A 181 -6.96 12.03 -7.48
CA PHE A 181 -5.52 11.91 -7.26
C PHE A 181 -5.25 10.99 -6.07
N GLN A 182 -4.44 9.96 -6.29
CA GLN A 182 -4.02 9.00 -5.26
C GLN A 182 -2.82 8.20 -5.75
N ASN A 183 -2.31 7.27 -4.95
CA ASN A 183 -1.35 6.28 -5.44
C ASN A 183 -1.95 5.52 -6.64
N VAL A 184 -1.19 5.37 -7.70
CA VAL A 184 -1.68 4.73 -8.93
C VAL A 184 -2.21 3.32 -8.68
N THR A 185 -1.60 2.58 -7.76
CA THR A 185 -2.00 1.22 -7.36
C THR A 185 -3.41 1.13 -6.78
N GLU A 186 -3.93 2.23 -6.23
CA GLU A 186 -5.28 2.31 -5.70
C GLU A 186 -6.28 2.72 -6.78
N LEU A 187 -5.85 3.60 -7.71
CA LEU A 187 -6.69 4.07 -8.83
C LEU A 187 -6.98 2.97 -9.86
N MET A 188 -5.98 2.13 -10.17
CA MET A 188 -6.03 1.12 -11.24
C MET A 188 -7.13 0.06 -11.06
N ASN A 189 -7.59 -0.16 -9.84
CA ASN A 189 -8.45 -1.29 -9.53
C ASN A 189 -9.94 -0.91 -9.39
N VAL A 190 -10.31 0.31 -9.74
CA VAL A 190 -11.70 0.78 -9.63
C VAL A 190 -12.40 0.66 -10.97
N LYS A 191 -13.43 -0.19 -11.01
CA LYS A 191 -14.31 -0.33 -12.20
C LYS A 191 -15.07 0.98 -12.43
N GLY A 192 -15.12 1.43 -13.69
CA GLY A 192 -15.76 2.69 -14.07
C GLY A 192 -14.88 3.92 -13.90
N ALA A 193 -13.62 3.73 -13.47
CA ALA A 193 -12.58 4.78 -13.50
C ALA A 193 -11.47 4.39 -14.48
N ARG A 194 -10.88 5.40 -15.12
CA ARG A 194 -9.73 5.26 -16.01
C ARG A 194 -8.56 6.07 -15.50
N VAL A 195 -7.42 5.43 -15.33
CA VAL A 195 -6.16 6.12 -14.99
C VAL A 195 -5.74 6.99 -16.17
N VAL A 196 -5.47 8.26 -15.90
CA VAL A 196 -4.94 9.24 -16.86
C VAL A 196 -3.44 9.03 -17.06
N GLY A 197 -2.71 8.87 -15.97
CA GLY A 197 -1.26 8.70 -15.93
C GLY A 197 -0.68 9.05 -14.56
N LEU A 198 0.65 9.01 -14.47
CA LEU A 198 1.38 9.49 -13.31
C LEU A 198 1.46 11.02 -13.34
N LEU A 199 1.59 11.64 -12.17
CA LEU A 199 1.90 13.07 -12.07
C LEU A 199 3.30 13.36 -12.65
N PRO A 200 3.59 14.63 -13.03
CA PRO A 200 4.91 15.03 -13.52
C PRO A 200 6.04 14.61 -12.56
N ALA A 201 7.17 14.18 -13.12
CA ALA A 201 8.31 13.66 -12.36
C ALA A 201 8.81 14.63 -11.27
N GLU A 202 8.76 15.93 -11.54
CA GLU A 202 9.19 16.99 -10.61
C GLU A 202 8.31 17.09 -9.35
N LEU A 203 7.11 16.54 -9.42
CA LEU A 203 6.16 16.48 -8.31
C LEU A 203 6.13 15.11 -7.63
N GLN A 204 6.82 14.12 -8.18
CA GLN A 204 6.84 12.78 -7.61
C GLN A 204 7.79 12.68 -6.41
N SER A 205 7.30 12.02 -5.37
CA SER A 205 8.10 11.47 -4.28
C SER A 205 7.51 10.11 -4.00
N PRO A 206 8.01 9.06 -4.67
CA PRO A 206 7.45 7.72 -4.52
C PRO A 206 7.43 7.29 -3.05
N ILE A 207 6.29 6.77 -2.61
CA ILE A 207 6.14 6.28 -1.24
C ILE A 207 6.61 4.84 -1.21
N VAL A 208 7.69 4.56 -0.48
CA VAL A 208 8.17 3.20 -0.26
C VAL A 208 7.32 2.53 0.81
N TYR A 209 6.84 1.32 0.53
CA TYR A 209 6.11 0.47 1.46
C TYR A 209 7.00 -0.69 1.90
N ALA A 210 6.96 -0.97 3.20
CA ALA A 210 7.68 -2.09 3.79
C ALA A 210 6.77 -2.87 4.74
N GLY A 211 7.09 -4.13 4.94
CA GLY A 211 6.49 -4.98 5.95
C GLY A 211 7.48 -5.34 7.05
N ALA A 212 6.98 -5.58 8.26
CA ALA A 212 7.76 -6.13 9.37
C ALA A 212 6.91 -7.06 10.23
N VAL A 213 7.57 -7.99 10.91
CA VAL A 213 6.95 -8.85 11.92
C VAL A 213 6.64 -8.00 13.16
N MET A 214 5.42 -8.09 13.67
CA MET A 214 5.04 -7.39 14.89
C MET A 214 5.50 -8.16 16.13
N LYS A 215 5.92 -7.45 17.19
CA LYS A 215 6.17 -8.10 18.48
C LYS A 215 4.88 -8.67 19.04
N GLY A 216 4.96 -9.92 19.52
CA GLY A 216 3.79 -10.66 19.95
C GLY A 216 3.07 -11.39 18.83
N ALA A 217 3.62 -11.44 17.61
CA ALA A 217 3.13 -12.27 16.52
C ALA A 217 2.92 -13.73 17.00
N LYS A 218 1.80 -14.35 16.61
CA LYS A 218 1.51 -15.74 16.97
C LYS A 218 2.40 -16.72 16.22
N HIS A 219 2.76 -16.37 14.98
CA HIS A 219 3.55 -17.21 14.08
C HIS A 219 4.73 -16.41 13.48
N PRO A 220 5.71 -15.97 14.30
CA PRO A 220 6.76 -15.05 13.84
C PRO A 220 7.66 -15.62 12.75
N ALA A 221 7.92 -16.93 12.75
CA ALA A 221 8.73 -17.58 11.71
C ALA A 221 8.00 -17.61 10.36
N GLU A 222 6.72 -17.94 10.35
CA GLU A 222 5.88 -17.94 9.14
C GLU A 222 5.65 -16.52 8.64
N ALA A 223 5.45 -15.56 9.54
CA ALA A 223 5.35 -14.15 9.21
C ALA A 223 6.62 -13.65 8.50
N GLN A 224 7.81 -14.03 8.99
CA GLN A 224 9.06 -13.70 8.33
C GLN A 224 9.18 -14.36 6.96
N ARG A 225 8.80 -15.64 6.82
CA ARG A 225 8.80 -16.33 5.51
C ARG A 225 7.89 -15.66 4.50
N LEU A 226 6.70 -15.20 4.91
CA LEU A 226 5.81 -14.45 4.03
C LEU A 226 6.47 -13.12 3.59
N LEU A 227 7.09 -12.37 4.51
CA LEU A 227 7.79 -11.13 4.17
C LEU A 227 8.97 -11.39 3.21
N ASP A 228 9.75 -12.45 3.44
CA ASP A 228 10.85 -12.84 2.57
C ASP A 228 10.36 -13.24 1.16
N TYR A 229 9.22 -13.95 1.09
CA TYR A 229 8.56 -14.25 -0.18
C TYR A 229 8.10 -12.99 -0.91
N LEU A 230 7.43 -12.05 -0.22
CA LEU A 230 6.97 -10.80 -0.83
C LEU A 230 8.14 -9.97 -1.39
N ALA A 231 9.30 -10.00 -0.73
CA ALA A 231 10.53 -9.32 -1.16
C ALA A 231 11.38 -10.12 -2.16
N SER A 232 11.04 -11.39 -2.44
CA SER A 232 11.72 -12.23 -3.43
C SER A 232 11.46 -11.75 -4.87
N SER A 233 12.17 -12.29 -5.84
CA SER A 233 11.93 -12.03 -7.27
C SER A 233 10.49 -12.35 -7.70
N GLN A 234 9.93 -13.45 -7.17
CA GLN A 234 8.55 -13.88 -7.45
C GLN A 234 7.53 -12.90 -6.87
N GLY A 235 7.64 -12.57 -5.59
CA GLY A 235 6.76 -11.60 -4.94
C GLY A 235 6.87 -10.22 -5.59
N ARG A 236 8.08 -9.72 -5.80
CA ARG A 236 8.32 -8.42 -6.47
C ARG A 236 7.69 -8.33 -7.84
N LYS A 237 7.72 -9.42 -8.64
CA LYS A 237 7.04 -9.42 -9.93
C LYS A 237 5.55 -9.11 -9.78
N VAL A 238 4.87 -9.70 -8.80
CA VAL A 238 3.44 -9.42 -8.55
C VAL A 238 3.22 -7.94 -8.19
N PHE A 239 4.10 -7.36 -7.37
CA PHE A 239 4.02 -5.94 -7.03
C PHE A 239 4.23 -5.04 -8.26
N LEU A 240 5.22 -5.34 -9.12
CA LEU A 240 5.47 -4.61 -10.37
C LEU A 240 4.26 -4.68 -11.31
N ASP A 241 3.65 -5.86 -11.48
CA ASP A 241 2.46 -6.06 -12.32
C ASP A 241 1.25 -5.27 -11.80
N ARG A 242 1.27 -4.83 -10.53
CA ARG A 242 0.26 -4.02 -9.85
C ARG A 242 0.65 -2.54 -9.68
N GLY A 243 1.60 -2.04 -10.48
CA GLY A 243 1.94 -0.62 -10.56
C GLY A 243 2.94 -0.12 -9.52
N PHE A 244 3.59 -1.02 -8.77
CA PHE A 244 4.75 -0.67 -7.97
C PHE A 244 5.99 -0.51 -8.84
N THR A 245 6.98 0.23 -8.32
CA THR A 245 8.35 0.24 -8.83
C THR A 245 9.29 -0.40 -7.80
N ALA A 246 10.54 -0.62 -8.15
CA ALA A 246 11.57 -1.04 -7.18
C ALA A 246 11.63 -0.05 -6.01
N PRO A 247 11.88 -0.52 -4.76
CA PRO A 247 11.99 0.32 -3.58
C PRO A 247 13.20 1.23 -3.62
#